data_849acf247477e7da2ddaef59c3ea7a67
#
_entry.id   849acf247477e7da2ddaef59c3ea7a67
#
_cell.length_a   1.000
_cell.length_b   1.000
_cell.length_c   1.000
_cell.angle_alpha   90.00
_cell.angle_beta   90.00
_cell.angle_gamma   90.00
#
_symmetry.space_group_name_H-M   'P 1'
#
loop_
_entity.id
_entity.type
_entity.pdbx_description
1 polymer ?
#
loop_
_entity_poly.entity_id
_entity_poly.type
_entity_poly.pdbx_seq_one_letter_code
_entity_poly.pdbx_strand_id
1 'polypeptide(L)'
;MRGYTFHELRQIDRSRLGDEVPLELFRAIRLIGMQQGLPLEGKGTTASIGRKIGESLPVKTLDELLGLFAELRIGLPRVLEQGERSIRIAIDDCFCKGLPVIEEKKVCDLEGAILEGALGKILNRKVSVRETKCNVCGDEHCEYEIRIYE
;
A
#
# COMPACT_ATOMS: atom_id res chain seq x y z
N MET A 1 16.36 -17.07 11.64
CA MET A 1 16.65 -16.81 10.22
C MET A 1 16.75 -15.33 9.96
N ARG A 2 17.81 -14.91 9.25
CA ARG A 2 17.99 -13.51 8.90
C ARG A 2 17.01 -13.11 7.79
N GLY A 3 16.31 -12.00 7.97
CA GLY A 3 15.49 -11.45 6.91
C GLY A 3 16.28 -10.46 6.06
N TYR A 4 15.69 -10.02 4.97
CA TYR A 4 16.25 -8.98 4.13
C TYR A 4 15.78 -7.62 4.60
N THR A 5 16.65 -6.61 4.43
CA THR A 5 16.27 -5.21 4.64
C THR A 5 15.78 -4.61 3.31
N PHE A 6 15.03 -3.54 3.37
CA PHE A 6 14.57 -2.87 2.15
C PHE A 6 15.74 -2.37 1.31
N HIS A 7 16.82 -1.92 1.96
CA HIS A 7 18.04 -1.49 1.27
C HIS A 7 18.63 -2.62 0.42
N GLU A 8 18.68 -3.85 0.97
CA GLU A 8 19.21 -5.00 0.26
C GLU A 8 18.35 -5.38 -0.96
N LEU A 9 17.03 -5.17 -0.86
CA LEU A 9 16.12 -5.46 -1.98
C LEU A 9 16.34 -4.54 -3.17
N ARG A 10 16.98 -3.40 -2.97
CA ARG A 10 17.28 -2.44 -4.02
C ARG A 10 18.56 -2.78 -4.79
N GLN A 11 19.30 -3.79 -4.37
CA GLN A 11 20.52 -4.22 -5.04
C GLN A 11 20.15 -5.13 -6.20
N ILE A 12 20.26 -4.58 -7.40
CA ILE A 12 19.80 -5.27 -8.61
C ILE A 12 21.01 -5.76 -9.43
N ASP A 13 21.00 -7.05 -9.76
CA ASP A 13 21.99 -7.65 -10.64
C ASP A 13 21.31 -8.56 -11.66
N ARG A 14 20.28 -8.02 -12.31
CA ARG A 14 19.53 -8.68 -13.39
C ARG A 14 19.82 -7.95 -14.69
N SER A 15 20.98 -8.25 -15.28
CA SER A 15 21.48 -7.51 -16.43
C SER A 15 20.57 -7.59 -17.66
N ARG A 16 19.71 -8.59 -17.76
CA ARG A 16 18.84 -8.78 -18.92
C ARG A 16 17.41 -8.27 -18.72
N LEU A 17 16.87 -8.42 -17.54
CA LEU A 17 15.47 -8.07 -17.26
C LEU A 17 15.30 -6.85 -16.34
N GLY A 18 16.38 -6.41 -15.70
CA GLY A 18 16.34 -5.21 -14.88
C GLY A 18 15.59 -5.36 -13.57
N ASP A 19 15.01 -4.27 -13.09
CA ASP A 19 14.41 -4.18 -11.77
C ASP A 19 12.89 -4.15 -11.77
N GLU A 20 12.26 -4.36 -12.93
CA GLU A 20 10.81 -4.29 -13.04
C GLU A 20 10.18 -5.64 -13.34
N VAL A 21 8.94 -5.81 -12.90
CA VAL A 21 8.08 -6.91 -13.31
C VAL A 21 6.77 -6.32 -13.80
N PRO A 22 6.05 -6.99 -14.73
CA PRO A 22 4.79 -6.46 -15.24
C PRO A 22 3.74 -6.31 -14.14
N LEU A 23 2.91 -5.28 -14.28
CA LEU A 23 1.81 -5.02 -13.36
C LEU A 23 0.88 -6.23 -13.21
N GLU A 24 0.68 -6.97 -14.30
CA GLU A 24 -0.19 -8.15 -14.25
C GLU A 24 0.30 -9.21 -13.26
N LEU A 25 1.61 -9.33 -13.05
CA LEU A 25 2.15 -10.26 -12.06
C LEU A 25 1.82 -9.78 -10.65
N PHE A 26 1.97 -8.50 -10.38
CA PHE A 26 1.60 -7.95 -9.08
C PHE A 26 0.10 -8.13 -8.82
N ARG A 27 -0.72 -7.87 -9.82
CA ARG A 27 -2.17 -8.09 -9.73
C ARG A 27 -2.52 -9.57 -9.48
N ALA A 28 -1.81 -10.47 -10.14
CA ALA A 28 -2.02 -11.92 -9.94
C ALA A 28 -1.68 -12.33 -8.50
N ILE A 29 -0.57 -11.84 -7.96
CA ILE A 29 -0.20 -12.11 -6.56
C ILE A 29 -1.29 -11.61 -5.62
N ARG A 30 -1.76 -10.39 -5.83
CA ARG A 30 -2.73 -9.74 -4.97
C ARG A 30 -4.13 -10.32 -5.08
N LEU A 31 -4.65 -10.45 -6.29
CA LEU A 31 -6.07 -10.69 -6.53
C LEU A 31 -6.41 -12.15 -6.77
N ILE A 32 -5.46 -12.96 -7.20
CA ILE A 32 -5.63 -14.40 -7.33
C ILE A 32 -4.98 -15.10 -6.15
N GLY A 33 -3.69 -14.85 -5.93
CA GLY A 33 -2.95 -15.54 -4.88
C GLY A 33 -3.45 -15.22 -3.47
N MET A 34 -3.43 -13.97 -3.09
CA MET A 34 -3.78 -13.58 -1.73
C MET A 34 -5.28 -13.62 -1.46
N GLN A 35 -6.09 -13.11 -2.37
CA GLN A 35 -7.54 -13.08 -2.14
C GLN A 35 -8.22 -14.44 -2.31
N GLN A 36 -7.80 -15.21 -3.30
CA GLN A 36 -8.42 -16.51 -3.57
C GLN A 36 -7.69 -17.68 -2.92
N GLY A 37 -6.39 -17.53 -2.69
CA GLY A 37 -5.55 -18.60 -2.16
C GLY A 37 -5.44 -18.62 -0.63
N LEU A 38 -5.89 -17.59 0.07
CA LEU A 38 -5.81 -17.50 1.53
C LEU A 38 -7.21 -17.50 2.16
N PRO A 39 -7.35 -17.99 3.41
CA PRO A 39 -8.63 -17.93 4.12
C PRO A 39 -9.12 -16.48 4.28
N LEU A 40 -10.44 -16.29 4.32
CA LEU A 40 -11.09 -14.99 4.54
C LEU A 40 -10.59 -13.91 3.56
N GLU A 41 -10.38 -14.31 2.30
CA GLU A 41 -9.87 -13.43 1.24
C GLU A 41 -8.52 -12.80 1.58
N GLY A 42 -7.77 -13.42 2.48
CA GLY A 42 -6.44 -12.98 2.88
C GLY A 42 -6.41 -11.72 3.75
N LYS A 43 -7.54 -11.25 4.26
CA LYS A 43 -7.63 -9.94 4.93
C LYS A 43 -6.64 -9.75 6.08
N GLY A 44 -6.63 -10.65 7.05
CA GLY A 44 -5.72 -10.54 8.19
C GLY A 44 -4.26 -10.67 7.78
N THR A 45 -3.97 -11.61 6.89
CA THR A 45 -2.61 -11.84 6.38
C THR A 45 -2.12 -10.63 5.61
N THR A 46 -2.94 -10.07 4.72
CA THR A 46 -2.61 -8.89 3.93
C THR A 46 -2.30 -7.69 4.83
N ALA A 47 -3.09 -7.49 5.88
CA ALA A 47 -2.84 -6.41 6.83
C ALA A 47 -1.48 -6.57 7.53
N SER A 48 -1.16 -7.80 7.96
CA SER A 48 0.14 -8.08 8.60
C SER A 48 1.31 -7.85 7.65
N ILE A 49 1.18 -8.34 6.42
CA ILE A 49 2.20 -8.15 5.39
C ILE A 49 2.43 -6.67 5.13
N GLY A 50 1.36 -5.93 4.91
CA GLY A 50 1.45 -4.50 4.61
C GLY A 50 2.09 -3.68 5.72
N ARG A 51 1.68 -3.92 6.96
CA ARG A 51 2.28 -3.24 8.12
C ARG A 51 3.78 -3.52 8.21
N LYS A 52 4.17 -4.78 8.00
CA LYS A 52 5.58 -5.16 8.06
C LYS A 52 6.40 -4.49 6.95
N ILE A 53 5.87 -4.45 5.75
CA ILE A 53 6.51 -3.73 4.63
C ILE A 53 6.65 -2.25 5.00
N GLY A 54 5.57 -1.63 5.47
CA GLY A 54 5.57 -0.21 5.84
C GLY A 54 6.63 0.13 6.87
N GLU A 55 6.74 -0.70 7.92
CA GLU A 55 7.74 -0.54 8.95
C GLU A 55 9.18 -0.64 8.43
N SER A 56 9.38 -1.38 7.34
CA SER A 56 10.71 -1.59 6.76
C SER A 56 11.14 -0.50 5.78
N LEU A 57 10.22 0.39 5.40
CA LEU A 57 10.54 1.43 4.40
C LEU A 57 11.51 2.45 4.97
N PRO A 58 12.49 2.90 4.16
CA PRO A 58 13.51 3.86 4.60
C PRO A 58 12.98 5.29 4.52
N VAL A 59 11.91 5.59 5.23
CA VAL A 59 11.26 6.91 5.20
C VAL A 59 11.11 7.43 6.63
N LYS A 60 11.23 8.75 6.81
CA LYS A 60 11.15 9.41 8.11
C LYS A 60 10.04 10.46 8.18
N THR A 61 9.48 10.85 7.04
CA THR A 61 8.43 11.85 6.98
C THR A 61 7.30 11.38 6.07
N LEU A 62 6.13 12.00 6.21
CA LEU A 62 5.00 11.71 5.35
C LEU A 62 5.36 12.00 3.89
N ASP A 63 6.01 13.12 3.61
CA ASP A 63 6.40 13.46 2.23
C ASP A 63 7.33 12.41 1.62
N GLU A 64 8.28 11.91 2.38
CA GLU A 64 9.17 10.84 1.91
C GLU A 64 8.38 9.56 1.62
N LEU A 65 7.42 9.23 2.47
CA LEU A 65 6.57 8.05 2.29
C LEU A 65 5.77 8.17 0.99
N LEU A 66 5.13 9.30 0.77
CA LEU A 66 4.34 9.51 -0.44
C LEU A 66 5.21 9.52 -1.69
N GLY A 67 6.40 10.10 -1.60
CA GLY A 67 7.38 10.08 -2.71
C GLY A 67 7.81 8.65 -3.05
N LEU A 68 8.01 7.82 -2.03
CA LEU A 68 8.40 6.43 -2.24
C LEU A 68 7.28 5.61 -2.88
N PHE A 69 6.02 5.88 -2.53
CA PHE A 69 4.87 5.24 -3.19
C PHE A 69 4.90 5.48 -4.69
N ALA A 70 5.17 6.72 -5.10
CA ALA A 70 5.26 7.07 -6.52
C ALA A 70 6.47 6.41 -7.19
N GLU A 71 7.62 6.44 -6.50
CA GLU A 71 8.85 5.83 -7.01
C GLU A 71 8.70 4.33 -7.23
N LEU A 72 8.05 3.64 -6.29
CA LEU A 72 7.80 2.20 -6.38
C LEU A 72 6.63 1.84 -7.29
N ARG A 73 6.00 2.84 -7.88
CA ARG A 73 4.86 2.67 -8.79
C ARG A 73 3.66 1.99 -8.13
N ILE A 74 3.49 2.23 -6.84
CA ILE A 74 2.30 1.78 -6.12
C ILE A 74 1.11 2.63 -6.56
N GLY A 75 1.33 3.91 -6.74
CA GLY A 75 0.35 4.87 -7.19
C GLY A 75 0.87 6.28 -6.95
N LEU A 76 0.05 7.27 -7.26
CA LEU A 76 0.39 8.69 -7.10
C LEU A 76 -0.43 9.27 -5.94
N PRO A 77 0.12 9.28 -4.72
CA PRO A 77 -0.64 9.73 -3.56
C PRO A 77 -0.69 11.25 -3.46
N ARG A 78 -1.79 11.75 -2.92
CA ARG A 78 -1.94 13.15 -2.59
C ARG A 78 -2.75 13.30 -1.31
N VAL A 79 -2.35 14.27 -0.49
CA VAL A 79 -3.04 14.53 0.77
C VAL A 79 -4.27 15.37 0.49
N LEU A 80 -5.44 14.89 0.86
CA LEU A 80 -6.70 15.62 0.72
C LEU A 80 -6.96 16.49 1.93
N GLU A 81 -6.58 16.00 3.12
CA GLU A 81 -6.86 16.67 4.37
C GLU A 81 -5.85 16.19 5.41
N GLN A 82 -5.31 17.09 6.20
CA GLN A 82 -4.34 16.77 7.24
C GLN A 82 -4.64 17.54 8.52
N GLY A 83 -4.92 16.80 9.60
CA GLY A 83 -5.13 17.35 10.93
C GLY A 83 -4.21 16.65 11.94
N GLU A 84 -4.34 17.02 13.20
CA GLU A 84 -3.52 16.44 14.26
C GLU A 84 -3.84 14.97 14.54
N ARG A 85 -5.08 14.55 14.30
CA ARG A 85 -5.55 13.21 14.63
C ARG A 85 -6.07 12.43 13.44
N SER A 86 -6.06 13.02 12.27
CA SER A 86 -6.51 12.33 11.07
C SER A 86 -5.85 12.89 9.82
N ILE A 87 -5.65 12.00 8.86
CA ILE A 87 -5.13 12.35 7.54
C ILE A 87 -5.98 11.63 6.53
N ARG A 88 -6.32 12.29 5.43
CA ARG A 88 -7.01 11.66 4.33
C ARG A 88 -6.13 11.72 3.09
N ILE A 89 -5.86 10.55 2.50
CA ILE A 89 -4.96 10.42 1.37
C ILE A 89 -5.67 9.75 0.21
N ALA A 90 -5.60 10.36 -0.97
CA ALA A 90 -6.05 9.74 -2.22
C ALA A 90 -4.85 9.16 -2.94
N ILE A 91 -5.06 8.04 -3.63
CA ILE A 91 -4.06 7.43 -4.50
C ILE A 91 -4.63 7.44 -5.91
N ASP A 92 -4.04 8.25 -6.79
CA ASP A 92 -4.36 8.23 -8.20
C ASP A 92 -3.52 7.18 -8.89
N ASP A 93 -4.01 6.67 -9.99
CA ASP A 93 -3.29 5.68 -10.80
C ASP A 93 -2.87 4.45 -9.99
N CYS A 94 -3.73 4.02 -9.07
CA CYS A 94 -3.48 2.87 -8.21
C CYS A 94 -3.35 1.59 -9.04
N PHE A 95 -2.66 0.58 -8.49
CA PHE A 95 -2.46 -0.69 -9.20
C PHE A 95 -3.75 -1.31 -9.71
N CYS A 96 -4.86 -1.02 -9.07
CA CYS A 96 -6.17 -1.60 -9.43
C CYS A 96 -6.93 -0.79 -10.47
N LYS A 97 -6.41 0.35 -10.89
CA LYS A 97 -7.09 1.19 -11.88
C LYS A 97 -7.18 0.48 -13.22
N GLY A 98 -8.38 0.49 -13.82
CA GLY A 98 -8.61 -0.16 -15.10
C GLY A 98 -9.11 -1.60 -15.00
N LEU A 99 -9.17 -2.16 -13.80
CA LEU A 99 -9.77 -3.48 -13.61
C LEU A 99 -11.31 -3.37 -13.71
N PRO A 100 -11.99 -4.48 -14.07
CA PRO A 100 -13.45 -4.49 -14.08
C PRO A 100 -14.03 -4.07 -12.73
N VAL A 101 -15.06 -3.24 -12.77
CA VAL A 101 -15.72 -2.76 -11.56
C VAL A 101 -16.51 -3.88 -10.90
N ILE A 102 -16.33 -4.05 -9.60
CA ILE A 102 -17.11 -4.96 -8.76
C ILE A 102 -17.60 -4.13 -7.59
N GLU A 103 -18.91 -3.86 -7.54
CA GLU A 103 -19.50 -3.03 -6.51
C GLU A 103 -19.18 -3.54 -5.10
N GLU A 104 -18.93 -2.61 -4.20
CA GLU A 104 -18.65 -2.88 -2.79
C GLU A 104 -17.36 -3.68 -2.51
N LYS A 105 -16.55 -3.95 -3.54
CA LYS A 105 -15.30 -4.69 -3.34
C LYS A 105 -14.11 -3.74 -3.33
N LYS A 106 -13.47 -3.60 -2.18
CA LYS A 106 -12.24 -2.82 -2.03
C LYS A 106 -11.05 -3.78 -2.02
N VAL A 107 -10.04 -3.50 -2.84
CA VAL A 107 -8.91 -4.42 -3.02
C VAL A 107 -7.55 -3.80 -2.68
N CYS A 108 -7.53 -2.55 -2.22
CA CYS A 108 -6.28 -1.83 -1.94
C CYS A 108 -5.92 -1.84 -0.46
N ASP A 109 -6.24 -2.93 0.23
CA ASP A 109 -5.98 -3.13 1.64
C ASP A 109 -4.48 -3.27 1.96
N LEU A 110 -3.69 -3.87 1.08
CA LEU A 110 -2.24 -3.97 1.29
C LEU A 110 -1.62 -2.58 1.33
N GLU A 111 -1.97 -1.74 0.39
CA GLU A 111 -1.44 -0.37 0.30
C GLU A 111 -1.81 0.44 1.54
N GLY A 112 -3.04 0.27 2.02
CA GLY A 112 -3.46 0.89 3.26
C GLY A 112 -2.67 0.39 4.47
N ALA A 113 -2.40 -0.91 4.52
CA ALA A 113 -1.60 -1.50 5.60
C ALA A 113 -0.14 -1.03 5.54
N ILE A 114 0.40 -0.81 4.35
CA ILE A 114 1.75 -0.24 4.19
C ILE A 114 1.78 1.18 4.77
N LEU A 115 0.77 2.00 4.46
CA LEU A 115 0.65 3.34 5.05
C LEU A 115 0.57 3.27 6.57
N GLU A 116 -0.21 2.34 7.10
CA GLU A 116 -0.37 2.15 8.54
C GLU A 116 0.97 1.82 9.22
N GLY A 117 1.69 0.85 8.71
CA GLY A 117 2.99 0.46 9.26
C GLY A 117 4.02 1.57 9.19
N ALA A 118 4.10 2.25 8.05
CA ALA A 118 5.06 3.34 7.86
C ALA A 118 4.74 4.54 8.74
N LEU A 119 3.49 4.97 8.79
CA LEU A 119 3.08 6.13 9.59
C LEU A 119 3.19 5.86 11.09
N GLY A 120 2.87 4.65 11.53
CA GLY A 120 3.04 4.28 12.93
C GLY A 120 4.48 4.43 13.38
N LYS A 121 5.41 4.03 12.52
CA LYS A 121 6.85 4.17 12.79
C LYS A 121 7.30 5.64 12.73
N ILE A 122 6.89 6.37 11.69
CA ILE A 122 7.25 7.78 11.50
C ILE A 122 6.79 8.62 12.69
N LEU A 123 5.54 8.45 13.11
CA LEU A 123 4.93 9.23 14.17
C LEU A 123 5.21 8.69 15.57
N ASN A 124 5.70 7.47 15.66
CA ASN A 124 5.88 6.74 16.93
C ASN A 124 4.58 6.75 17.74
N ARG A 125 3.47 6.49 17.06
CA ARG A 125 2.12 6.48 17.65
C ARG A 125 1.31 5.38 16.99
N LYS A 126 0.27 4.94 17.68
CA LYS A 126 -0.67 4.00 17.08
C LYS A 126 -1.46 4.71 15.99
N VAL A 127 -1.57 4.06 14.84
CA VAL A 127 -2.27 4.58 13.66
C VAL A 127 -3.19 3.48 13.16
N SER A 128 -4.39 3.85 12.71
CA SER A 128 -5.26 2.92 11.99
C SER A 128 -5.59 3.51 10.64
N VAL A 129 -5.69 2.65 9.62
CA VAL A 129 -5.97 3.07 8.25
C VAL A 129 -7.20 2.32 7.76
N ARG A 130 -8.13 3.04 7.15
CA ARG A 130 -9.33 2.47 6.57
C ARG A 130 -9.44 2.89 5.11
N GLU A 131 -9.61 1.92 4.22
CA GLU A 131 -9.86 2.17 2.81
C GLU A 131 -11.30 2.65 2.64
N THR A 132 -11.48 3.86 2.13
CA THR A 132 -12.81 4.46 1.97
C THR A 132 -13.31 4.47 0.54
N LYS A 133 -12.39 4.48 -0.43
CA LYS A 133 -12.71 4.45 -1.86
C LYS A 133 -11.74 3.54 -2.59
N CYS A 134 -12.20 2.97 -3.71
CA CYS A 134 -11.39 2.08 -4.52
C CYS A 134 -11.84 2.16 -5.98
N ASN A 135 -10.89 2.16 -6.91
CA ASN A 135 -11.22 2.15 -8.34
C ASN A 135 -12.10 0.94 -8.71
N VAL A 136 -11.88 -0.20 -8.06
CA VAL A 136 -12.67 -1.41 -8.32
C VAL A 136 -14.12 -1.25 -7.89
N CYS A 137 -14.39 -0.39 -6.92
CA CYS A 137 -15.77 -0.06 -6.54
C CYS A 137 -16.45 0.91 -7.50
N GLY A 138 -15.72 1.46 -8.45
CA GLY A 138 -16.24 2.48 -9.37
C GLY A 138 -15.83 3.90 -9.00
N ASP A 139 -15.06 4.09 -7.94
CA ASP A 139 -14.58 5.41 -7.54
C ASP A 139 -13.47 5.89 -8.48
N GLU A 140 -13.28 7.21 -8.59
CA GLU A 140 -12.28 7.80 -9.47
C GLU A 140 -10.85 7.56 -9.00
N HIS A 141 -10.65 7.36 -7.70
CA HIS A 141 -9.36 7.10 -7.10
C HIS A 141 -9.55 6.19 -5.89
N CYS A 142 -8.45 5.63 -5.40
CA CYS A 142 -8.47 4.94 -4.11
C CYS A 142 -8.25 5.98 -3.02
N GLU A 143 -8.82 5.77 -1.84
CA GLU A 143 -8.73 6.75 -0.77
C GLU A 143 -8.67 6.05 0.58
N TYR A 144 -7.88 6.63 1.49
CA TYR A 144 -7.70 6.12 2.84
C TYR A 144 -7.95 7.20 3.87
N GLU A 145 -8.65 6.83 4.93
CA GLU A 145 -8.79 7.65 6.12
C GLU A 145 -7.84 7.08 7.17
N ILE A 146 -6.94 7.92 7.66
CA ILE A 146 -5.91 7.54 8.63
C ILE A 146 -6.24 8.23 9.95
N ARG A 147 -6.33 7.44 11.00
CA ARG A 147 -6.57 7.94 12.36
C ARG A 147 -5.33 7.77 13.20
N ILE A 148 -4.95 8.83 13.91
CA ILE A 148 -3.76 8.87 14.75
C ILE A 148 -4.21 8.90 16.21
N TYR A 149 -3.71 7.95 17.01
CA TYR A 149 -4.06 7.83 18.43
C TYR A 149 -2.94 8.38 19.30
N GLU A 150 -3.29 8.82 20.49
CA GLU A 150 -2.29 9.29 21.46
C GLU A 150 -1.54 8.15 22.12
#